data_a5de7ae128ae8a3ee4329c13bd4540a6
#
_entry.id   a5de7ae128ae8a3ee4329c13bd4540a6
#
_cell.length_a   1.000
_cell.length_b   1.000
_cell.length_c   1.000
_cell.angle_alpha   90.00
_cell.angle_beta   90.00
_cell.angle_gamma   90.00
#
_symmetry.space_group_name_H-M   'P 1'
#
loop_
_entity.id
_entity.type
_entity.pdbx_description
1 polymer ?
#
loop_
_entity_poly.entity_id
_entity_poly.type
_entity_poly.pdbx_seq_one_letter_code
_entity_poly.pdbx_strand_id
1 'polypeptide(L)'
;MIKKICQVIDGEYVCDIDISVEEWKTLLMNEKVFDSKSIAALKKWFIEPSHSCTCFDIGKKYDLHSMSANGVINGLGGRVQKELGRFEVKGIGNIASGTKFITVMKSKEIGGKPKRNLWTIREELVQAINELDFFGTTEMASSEYYSDDELINAIEKSNIFDNVQTFEYTGEAKPKKNAIEVKNGLSYPRSKGVSQNALNR
;
A
#
# COMPACT_ATOMS: atom_id res chain seq x y z
N MET A 1 31.18 2.33 -11.52
CA MET A 1 29.72 2.06 -11.45
C MET A 1 29.24 1.78 -12.87
N ILE A 2 28.66 0.60 -13.11
CA ILE A 2 28.15 0.19 -14.43
C ILE A 2 26.81 0.90 -14.68
N LYS A 3 26.59 1.43 -15.89
CA LYS A 3 25.30 2.01 -16.27
C LYS A 3 24.38 0.88 -16.76
N LYS A 4 23.31 0.60 -16.01
CA LYS A 4 22.25 -0.31 -16.44
C LYS A 4 21.14 0.49 -17.12
N ILE A 5 20.86 0.17 -18.37
CA ILE A 5 19.89 0.91 -19.17
C ILE A 5 18.50 0.38 -18.90
N CYS A 6 17.59 1.28 -18.52
CA CYS A 6 16.17 0.99 -18.42
C CYS A 6 15.45 1.50 -19.68
N GLN A 7 14.68 0.65 -20.30
CA GLN A 7 13.87 0.97 -21.48
C GLN A 7 12.46 0.38 -21.36
N VAL A 8 11.53 0.92 -22.13
CA VAL A 8 10.17 0.39 -22.18
C VAL A 8 10.03 -0.46 -23.44
N ILE A 9 9.70 -1.72 -23.26
CA ILE A 9 9.44 -2.69 -24.33
C ILE A 9 8.02 -3.23 -24.10
N ASP A 10 7.14 -3.08 -25.08
CA ASP A 10 5.74 -3.55 -25.01
C ASP A 10 4.99 -3.09 -23.72
N GLY A 11 5.29 -1.88 -23.28
CA GLY A 11 4.72 -1.31 -22.06
C GLY A 11 5.38 -1.78 -20.76
N GLU A 12 6.36 -2.65 -20.79
CA GLU A 12 7.11 -3.08 -19.61
C GLU A 12 8.42 -2.32 -19.47
N TYR A 13 8.73 -1.93 -18.25
CA TYR A 13 10.02 -1.33 -17.90
C TYR A 13 11.06 -2.44 -17.71
N VAL A 14 11.95 -2.59 -18.69
CA VAL A 14 12.98 -3.62 -18.70
C VAL A 14 14.32 -3.03 -18.28
N CYS A 15 14.91 -3.60 -17.25
CA CYS A 15 16.24 -3.28 -16.76
C CYS A 15 16.83 -4.53 -16.10
N ASP A 16 18.06 -4.86 -16.43
CA ASP A 16 18.79 -6.00 -15.85
C ASP A 16 19.26 -5.64 -14.42
N ILE A 17 18.42 -5.90 -13.43
CA ILE A 17 18.72 -5.73 -12.01
C ILE A 17 18.99 -7.08 -11.38
N ASP A 18 20.17 -7.23 -10.83
CA ASP A 18 20.72 -8.47 -10.24
C ASP A 18 21.04 -8.27 -8.75
N ILE A 19 20.06 -8.09 -7.93
CA ILE A 19 20.21 -8.01 -6.47
C ILE A 19 19.68 -9.32 -5.88
N SER A 20 20.56 -10.07 -5.22
CA SER A 20 20.20 -11.34 -4.58
C SER A 20 19.35 -11.16 -3.33
N VAL A 21 18.69 -12.20 -2.88
CA VAL A 21 17.91 -12.22 -1.63
C VAL A 21 18.77 -11.83 -0.43
N GLU A 22 20.00 -12.35 -0.35
CA GLU A 22 20.91 -12.04 0.76
C GLU A 22 21.37 -10.58 0.76
N GLU A 23 21.57 -10.00 -0.42
CA GLU A 23 21.84 -8.56 -0.51
C GLU A 23 20.62 -7.74 -0.09
N TRP A 24 19.40 -8.16 -0.48
CA TRP A 24 18.18 -7.50 -0.01
C TRP A 24 18.01 -7.58 1.50
N LYS A 25 18.31 -8.71 2.13
CA LYS A 25 18.29 -8.83 3.60
C LYS A 25 19.25 -7.85 4.26
N THR A 26 20.46 -7.74 3.75
CA THR A 26 21.46 -6.79 4.24
C THR A 26 20.99 -5.34 4.08
N LEU A 27 20.42 -5.00 2.93
CA LEU A 27 19.89 -3.67 2.64
C LEU A 27 18.69 -3.31 3.53
N LEU A 28 17.77 -4.26 3.79
CA LEU A 28 16.60 -4.06 4.65
C LEU A 28 17.00 -3.71 6.09
N MET A 29 18.10 -4.26 6.59
CA MET A 29 18.63 -3.97 7.92
C MET A 29 19.40 -2.65 8.00
N ASN A 30 19.62 -1.97 6.87
CA ASN A 30 20.35 -0.69 6.80
C ASN A 30 19.37 0.49 6.82
N GLU A 31 19.21 1.15 7.97
CA GLU A 31 18.30 2.30 8.15
C GLU A 31 18.65 3.51 7.25
N LYS A 32 19.89 3.62 6.77
CA LYS A 32 20.27 4.67 5.81
C LYS A 32 19.71 4.41 4.42
N VAL A 33 19.39 3.14 4.10
CA VAL A 33 18.77 2.73 2.84
C VAL A 33 17.26 2.68 3.01
N PHE A 34 16.78 1.90 3.99
CA PHE A 34 15.37 1.73 4.31
C PHE A 34 14.99 2.60 5.50
N ASP A 35 14.77 3.90 5.25
CA ASP A 35 14.22 4.80 6.26
C ASP A 35 12.74 4.50 6.55
N SER A 36 12.22 5.02 7.65
CA SER A 36 10.84 4.80 8.10
C SER A 36 9.78 5.14 7.03
N LYS A 37 10.04 6.18 6.21
CA LYS A 37 9.13 6.57 5.12
C LYS A 37 9.11 5.54 4.01
N SER A 38 10.26 5.00 3.65
CA SER A 38 10.38 3.97 2.61
C SER A 38 9.79 2.65 3.06
N ILE A 39 10.02 2.26 4.32
CA ILE A 39 9.42 1.08 4.94
C ILE A 39 7.89 1.20 4.91
N ALA A 40 7.34 2.33 5.38
CA ALA A 40 5.91 2.57 5.38
C ALA A 40 5.30 2.58 3.97
N ALA A 41 6.01 3.11 2.98
CA ALA A 41 5.58 3.09 1.59
C ALA A 41 5.62 1.66 1.02
N LEU A 42 6.73 0.93 1.18
CA LEU A 42 6.90 -0.43 0.68
C LEU A 42 5.87 -1.39 1.26
N LYS A 43 5.58 -1.28 2.56
CA LYS A 43 4.54 -2.09 3.24
C LYS A 43 3.18 -1.97 2.56
N LYS A 44 2.81 -0.81 2.01
CA LYS A 44 1.54 -0.61 1.32
C LYS A 44 1.42 -1.47 0.05
N TRP A 45 2.50 -1.60 -0.73
CA TRP A 45 2.53 -2.53 -1.87
C TRP A 45 2.63 -3.99 -1.43
N PHE A 46 3.36 -4.24 -0.35
CA PHE A 46 3.57 -5.61 0.14
C PHE A 46 2.26 -6.29 0.54
N ILE A 47 1.31 -5.55 1.12
CA ILE A 47 0.00 -6.08 1.52
C ILE A 47 -1.04 -6.11 0.39
N GLU A 48 -0.72 -5.55 -0.79
CA GLU A 48 -1.62 -5.63 -1.95
C GLU A 48 -1.54 -7.02 -2.62
N PRO A 49 -2.60 -7.46 -3.30
CA PRO A 49 -2.59 -8.73 -4.03
C PRO A 49 -1.40 -8.82 -4.99
N SER A 50 -0.68 -9.95 -4.94
CA SER A 50 0.56 -10.17 -5.72
C SER A 50 1.61 -9.06 -5.55
N HIS A 51 1.58 -8.35 -4.43
CA HIS A 51 2.47 -7.20 -4.14
C HIS A 51 2.48 -6.15 -5.25
N SER A 52 1.32 -5.93 -5.87
CA SER A 52 1.16 -5.13 -7.08
C SER A 52 0.08 -4.08 -6.91
N CYS A 53 0.38 -2.82 -7.24
CA CYS A 53 -0.60 -1.74 -7.24
C CYS A 53 -0.09 -0.55 -8.07
N THR A 54 -0.99 0.34 -8.49
CA THR A 54 -0.56 1.61 -9.08
C THR A 54 -0.30 2.65 -7.99
N CYS A 55 0.59 3.62 -8.25
CA CYS A 55 0.78 4.75 -7.33
C CYS A 55 -0.52 5.53 -7.09
N PHE A 56 -1.41 5.56 -8.09
CA PHE A 56 -2.70 6.22 -7.96
C PHE A 56 -3.62 5.50 -6.97
N ASP A 57 -3.73 4.18 -7.09
CA ASP A 57 -4.62 3.39 -6.23
C ASP A 57 -4.07 3.31 -4.80
N ILE A 58 -2.75 3.20 -4.62
CA ILE A 58 -2.10 3.38 -3.31
C ILE A 58 -2.41 4.76 -2.74
N GLY A 59 -2.30 5.82 -3.54
CA GLY A 59 -2.62 7.17 -3.11
C GLY A 59 -4.07 7.27 -2.64
N LYS A 60 -5.02 6.74 -3.40
CA LYS A 60 -6.45 6.75 -3.08
C LYS A 60 -6.77 5.93 -1.83
N LYS A 61 -6.19 4.73 -1.72
CA LYS A 61 -6.47 3.80 -0.60
C LYS A 61 -5.96 4.32 0.74
N TYR A 62 -4.82 5.01 0.74
CA TYR A 62 -4.15 5.46 1.97
C TYR A 62 -4.16 6.99 2.16
N ASP A 63 -5.01 7.71 1.43
CA ASP A 63 -5.14 9.16 1.46
C ASP A 63 -3.78 9.89 1.27
N LEU A 64 -3.02 9.44 0.26
CA LEU A 64 -1.71 9.97 -0.07
C LEU A 64 -1.75 10.57 -1.48
N HIS A 65 -0.98 11.62 -1.69
CA HIS A 65 -0.77 12.10 -3.06
C HIS A 65 0.07 11.07 -3.84
N SER A 66 -0.42 10.61 -5.01
CA SER A 66 0.23 9.55 -5.81
C SER A 66 1.69 9.87 -6.17
N MET A 67 2.02 11.15 -6.41
CA MET A 67 3.39 11.59 -6.67
C MET A 67 4.31 11.45 -5.44
N SER A 68 3.77 11.54 -4.23
CA SER A 68 4.55 11.31 -3.00
C SER A 68 5.01 9.86 -2.90
N ALA A 69 4.12 8.91 -3.19
CA ALA A 69 4.45 7.48 -3.20
C ALA A 69 5.53 7.16 -4.25
N ASN A 70 5.39 7.71 -5.46
CA ASN A 70 6.38 7.60 -6.53
C ASN A 70 7.75 8.16 -6.08
N GLY A 71 7.78 9.37 -5.51
CA GLY A 71 9.01 10.02 -5.05
C GLY A 71 9.74 9.21 -3.99
N VAL A 72 9.01 8.62 -3.02
CA VAL A 72 9.59 7.80 -1.96
C VAL A 72 10.25 6.54 -2.52
N ILE A 73 9.59 5.82 -3.43
CA ILE A 73 10.14 4.60 -4.02
C ILE A 73 11.31 4.91 -4.96
N ASN A 74 11.26 5.99 -5.73
CA ASN A 74 12.42 6.44 -6.52
C ASN A 74 13.61 6.81 -5.62
N GLY A 75 13.35 7.48 -4.50
CA GLY A 75 14.36 7.80 -3.50
C GLY A 75 15.00 6.55 -2.90
N LEU A 76 14.18 5.56 -2.55
CA LEU A 76 14.65 4.26 -2.06
C LEU A 76 15.53 3.58 -3.11
N GLY A 77 15.08 3.47 -4.37
CA GLY A 77 15.87 2.88 -5.44
C GLY A 77 17.22 3.57 -5.62
N GLY A 78 17.26 4.90 -5.47
CA GLY A 78 18.52 5.66 -5.52
C GLY A 78 19.47 5.35 -4.36
N ARG A 79 18.95 5.17 -3.15
CA ARG A 79 19.76 4.78 -1.98
C ARG A 79 20.30 3.36 -2.11
N VAL A 80 19.48 2.42 -2.59
CA VAL A 80 19.91 1.05 -2.87
C VAL A 80 21.06 1.04 -3.86
N GLN A 81 20.96 1.76 -4.99
CA GLN A 81 22.04 1.85 -5.98
C GLN A 81 23.32 2.43 -5.38
N LYS A 82 23.18 3.47 -4.57
CA LYS A 82 24.33 4.13 -3.91
C LYS A 82 25.02 3.18 -2.92
N GLU A 83 24.26 2.44 -2.14
CA GLU A 83 24.78 1.50 -1.15
C GLU A 83 25.51 0.34 -1.81
N LEU A 84 24.91 -0.26 -2.85
CA LEU A 84 25.55 -1.33 -3.60
C LEU A 84 26.80 -0.87 -4.38
N GLY A 85 26.84 0.38 -4.82
CA GLY A 85 28.00 1.00 -5.47
C GLY A 85 28.41 0.40 -6.84
N ARG A 86 27.76 -0.67 -7.29
CA ARG A 86 28.18 -1.42 -8.49
C ARG A 86 27.47 -1.00 -9.78
N PHE A 87 26.25 -0.48 -9.71
CA PHE A 87 25.53 -0.02 -10.88
C PHE A 87 24.71 1.26 -10.63
N GLU A 88 24.39 1.95 -11.72
CA GLU A 88 23.45 3.07 -11.75
C GLU A 88 22.43 2.85 -12.87
N VAL A 89 21.13 2.94 -12.55
CA VAL A 89 20.08 2.85 -13.55
C VAL A 89 19.93 4.17 -14.29
N LYS A 90 19.92 4.11 -15.61
CA LYS A 90 19.65 5.23 -16.52
C LYS A 90 18.48 4.89 -17.42
N GLY A 91 17.44 5.71 -17.41
CA GLY A 91 16.35 5.62 -18.37
C GLY A 91 16.74 6.24 -19.72
N ILE A 92 16.08 5.80 -20.78
CA ILE A 92 16.27 6.33 -22.14
C ILE A 92 14.99 7.04 -22.58
N GLY A 93 15.13 8.10 -23.35
CA GLY A 93 13.99 8.84 -23.93
C GLY A 93 13.10 9.49 -22.88
N ASN A 94 11.81 9.30 -22.99
CA ASN A 94 10.80 9.92 -22.12
C ASN A 94 10.87 9.48 -20.65
N ILE A 95 11.63 8.42 -20.36
CA ILE A 95 11.81 7.87 -19.01
C ILE A 95 13.18 8.21 -18.41
N ALA A 96 13.92 9.16 -19.01
CA ALA A 96 15.26 9.54 -18.55
C ALA A 96 15.30 10.02 -17.09
N SER A 97 14.21 10.56 -16.57
CA SER A 97 14.07 10.96 -15.18
C SER A 97 13.11 10.04 -14.42
N GLY A 98 13.39 9.80 -13.15
CA GLY A 98 12.46 9.07 -12.29
C GLY A 98 12.38 7.56 -12.50
N THR A 99 13.42 6.92 -13.05
CA THR A 99 13.49 5.47 -13.31
C THR A 99 14.16 4.66 -12.20
N LYS A 100 14.60 5.30 -11.12
CA LYS A 100 15.31 4.59 -10.05
C LYS A 100 14.42 3.59 -9.29
N PHE A 101 13.09 3.77 -9.34
CA PHE A 101 12.12 2.84 -8.78
C PHE A 101 12.30 1.40 -9.31
N ILE A 102 12.81 1.23 -10.55
CA ILE A 102 12.99 -0.07 -11.18
C ILE A 102 13.97 -0.97 -10.42
N THR A 103 14.81 -0.38 -9.57
CA THR A 103 15.70 -1.13 -8.66
C THR A 103 14.89 -1.94 -7.66
N VAL A 104 13.77 -1.41 -7.19
CA VAL A 104 12.92 -1.98 -6.12
C VAL A 104 11.68 -2.66 -6.69
N MET A 105 11.14 -2.12 -7.78
CA MET A 105 9.88 -2.54 -8.39
C MET A 105 10.07 -3.00 -9.83
N LYS A 106 9.28 -3.97 -10.28
CA LYS A 106 8.97 -4.17 -11.69
C LYS A 106 7.85 -3.21 -12.06
N SER A 107 7.71 -2.84 -13.34
CA SER A 107 6.65 -1.94 -13.78
C SER A 107 6.14 -2.30 -15.16
N LYS A 108 4.82 -2.28 -15.28
CA LYS A 108 4.11 -2.52 -16.53
C LYS A 108 3.04 -1.46 -16.74
N GLU A 109 2.97 -0.92 -17.96
CA GLU A 109 1.89 -0.02 -18.36
C GLU A 109 0.58 -0.81 -18.43
N ILE A 110 -0.44 -0.32 -17.75
CA ILE A 110 -1.81 -0.84 -17.82
C ILE A 110 -2.71 0.16 -18.56
N GLY A 111 -3.61 -0.40 -19.36
CA GLY A 111 -4.51 0.40 -20.22
C GLY A 111 -5.40 1.34 -19.44
N GLY A 112 -5.93 2.34 -20.13
CA GLY A 112 -6.84 3.35 -19.60
C GLY A 112 -6.44 4.76 -20.00
N LYS A 113 -7.31 5.72 -19.71
CA LYS A 113 -7.01 7.16 -19.83
C LYS A 113 -7.22 7.80 -18.48
N PRO A 114 -6.19 8.35 -17.83
CA PRO A 114 -4.78 8.35 -18.25
C PRO A 114 -4.12 6.97 -18.11
N LYS A 115 -3.09 6.71 -18.92
CA LYS A 115 -2.22 5.54 -18.80
C LYS A 115 -1.61 5.49 -17.41
N ARG A 116 -1.56 4.30 -16.84
CA ARG A 116 -1.02 4.05 -15.49
C ARG A 116 0.03 2.95 -15.54
N ASN A 117 0.94 2.98 -14.59
CA ASN A 117 1.93 1.92 -14.41
C ASN A 117 1.54 1.08 -13.18
N LEU A 118 1.38 -0.20 -13.39
CA LEU A 118 1.30 -1.19 -12.32
C LEU A 118 2.72 -1.43 -11.82
N TRP A 119 2.94 -1.23 -10.54
CA TRP A 119 4.21 -1.51 -9.88
C TRP A 119 4.09 -2.76 -9.04
N THR A 120 5.05 -3.66 -9.20
CA THR A 120 5.13 -4.94 -8.48
C THR A 120 6.47 -4.99 -7.75
N ILE A 121 6.48 -5.30 -6.48
CA ILE A 121 7.74 -5.50 -5.73
C ILE A 121 8.52 -6.64 -6.38
N ARG A 122 9.85 -6.50 -6.48
CA ARG A 122 10.71 -7.57 -7.00
C ARG A 122 10.63 -8.81 -6.14
N GLU A 123 10.61 -9.97 -6.77
CA GLU A 123 10.43 -11.26 -6.11
C GLU A 123 11.51 -11.54 -5.07
N GLU A 124 12.75 -11.19 -5.38
CA GLU A 124 13.90 -11.36 -4.48
C GLU A 124 13.76 -10.48 -3.22
N LEU A 125 13.19 -9.28 -3.39
CA LEU A 125 12.91 -8.40 -2.24
C LEU A 125 11.72 -8.92 -1.41
N VAL A 126 10.67 -9.43 -2.04
CA VAL A 126 9.55 -10.07 -1.35
C VAL A 126 10.04 -11.27 -0.55
N GLN A 127 10.88 -12.11 -1.15
CA GLN A 127 11.47 -13.26 -0.46
C GLN A 127 12.30 -12.82 0.75
N ALA A 128 13.14 -11.81 0.61
CA ALA A 128 13.95 -11.28 1.72
C ALA A 128 13.07 -10.73 2.87
N ILE A 129 11.99 -10.02 2.54
CA ILE A 129 11.02 -9.51 3.51
C ILE A 129 10.37 -10.65 4.29
N ASN A 130 9.93 -11.72 3.59
CA ASN A 130 9.30 -12.88 4.20
C ASN A 130 10.28 -13.66 5.10
N GLU A 131 11.51 -13.91 4.62
CA GLU A 131 12.51 -14.66 5.38
C GLU A 131 12.99 -13.93 6.65
N LEU A 132 12.95 -12.60 6.65
CA LEU A 132 13.27 -11.78 7.83
C LEU A 132 12.05 -11.51 8.71
N ASP A 133 10.85 -11.91 8.29
CA ASP A 133 9.59 -11.43 8.88
C ASP A 133 9.58 -9.91 9.10
N PHE A 134 10.12 -9.18 8.12
CA PHE A 134 10.48 -7.76 8.26
C PHE A 134 9.28 -6.86 8.61
N PHE A 135 8.08 -7.23 8.19
CA PHE A 135 6.86 -6.50 8.50
C PHE A 135 6.04 -7.12 9.65
N GLY A 136 6.52 -8.19 10.29
CA GLY A 136 5.79 -8.91 11.33
C GLY A 136 4.50 -9.52 10.79
N THR A 137 4.52 -10.02 9.56
CA THR A 137 3.33 -10.50 8.85
C THR A 137 3.12 -11.99 8.98
N THR A 138 4.05 -12.72 9.62
CA THR A 138 3.95 -14.17 9.80
C THR A 138 2.70 -14.55 10.60
N GLU A 139 2.24 -13.67 11.50
CA GLU A 139 0.95 -13.85 12.20
C GLU A 139 -0.27 -13.50 11.32
N MET A 140 -0.11 -12.74 10.22
CA MET A 140 -1.20 -12.40 9.32
C MET A 140 -1.40 -13.40 8.17
N ALA A 141 -0.38 -14.20 7.86
CA ALA A 141 -0.47 -15.20 6.80
C ALA A 141 -1.19 -16.49 7.23
N SER A 142 -1.38 -16.69 8.53
CA SER A 142 -2.31 -17.68 9.08
C SER A 142 -3.68 -17.06 9.33
N SER A 143 -4.24 -16.31 8.39
CA SER A 143 -5.68 -16.21 8.33
C SER A 143 -6.18 -17.60 7.91
N GLU A 144 -6.24 -18.51 8.88
CA GLU A 144 -7.18 -19.60 8.83
C GLU A 144 -8.50 -18.97 8.41
N TYR A 145 -9.01 -19.39 7.27
CA TYR A 145 -10.39 -19.11 6.91
C TYR A 145 -11.22 -19.81 7.96
N TYR A 146 -11.54 -19.11 9.04
CA TYR A 146 -12.54 -19.60 9.99
C TYR A 146 -13.83 -19.72 9.21
N SER A 147 -14.44 -20.89 9.25
CA SER A 147 -15.81 -21.03 8.81
C SER A 147 -16.69 -20.10 9.66
N ASP A 148 -17.81 -19.63 9.12
CA ASP A 148 -18.72 -18.77 9.88
C ASP A 148 -19.07 -19.35 11.26
N ASP A 149 -19.16 -20.67 11.37
CA ASP A 149 -19.41 -21.37 12.64
C ASP A 149 -18.22 -21.29 13.62
N GLU A 150 -16.98 -21.34 13.14
CA GLU A 150 -15.78 -21.17 13.97
C GLU A 150 -15.62 -19.71 14.44
N LEU A 151 -15.99 -18.76 13.61
CA LEU A 151 -16.01 -17.33 13.94
C LEU A 151 -17.05 -17.04 15.03
N ILE A 152 -18.27 -17.60 14.88
CA ILE A 152 -19.35 -17.47 15.87
C ILE A 152 -18.90 -18.11 17.20
N ASN A 153 -18.33 -19.30 17.19
CA ASN A 153 -17.84 -19.99 18.38
C ASN A 153 -16.68 -19.23 19.05
N ALA A 154 -15.78 -18.60 18.28
CA ALA A 154 -14.68 -17.79 18.81
C ALA A 154 -15.22 -16.51 19.46
N ILE A 155 -16.20 -15.86 18.88
CA ILE A 155 -16.89 -14.68 19.42
C ILE A 155 -17.62 -15.02 20.72
N GLU A 156 -18.36 -16.13 20.77
CA GLU A 156 -19.07 -16.59 21.96
C GLU A 156 -18.14 -16.96 23.12
N LYS A 157 -16.97 -17.57 22.82
CA LYS A 157 -15.97 -17.93 23.83
C LYS A 157 -15.16 -16.74 24.36
N SER A 158 -15.07 -15.65 23.60
CA SER A 158 -14.20 -14.52 23.94
C SER A 158 -14.81 -13.56 24.97
N ASN A 159 -16.08 -13.74 25.39
CA ASN A 159 -16.83 -12.81 26.26
C ASN A 159 -16.71 -11.34 25.83
N ILE A 160 -16.47 -11.09 24.54
CA ILE A 160 -16.34 -9.73 24.01
C ILE A 160 -17.64 -8.94 24.23
N PHE A 161 -18.78 -9.64 24.31
CA PHE A 161 -20.08 -9.01 24.55
C PHE A 161 -20.31 -8.57 25.99
N ASP A 162 -19.59 -9.08 26.97
CA ASP A 162 -19.74 -8.64 28.38
C ASP A 162 -19.26 -7.20 28.62
N ASN A 163 -18.49 -6.63 27.70
CA ASN A 163 -18.01 -5.27 27.75
C ASN A 163 -18.62 -4.34 26.68
N VAL A 164 -19.50 -4.83 25.84
CA VAL A 164 -20.26 -3.98 24.91
C VAL A 164 -21.40 -3.34 25.67
N GLN A 165 -21.24 -2.08 26.07
CA GLN A 165 -22.39 -1.27 26.49
C GLN A 165 -23.34 -1.21 25.31
N THR A 166 -24.42 -2.00 25.37
CA THR A 166 -25.56 -1.86 24.48
C THR A 166 -26.21 -0.54 24.78
N PHE A 167 -25.93 0.47 23.97
CA PHE A 167 -26.70 1.69 23.99
C PHE A 167 -28.07 1.37 23.40
N GLU A 168 -29.07 1.16 24.25
CA GLU A 168 -30.45 1.18 23.78
C GLU A 168 -30.71 2.56 23.16
N TYR A 169 -31.07 2.52 21.88
CA TYR A 169 -31.45 3.72 21.15
C TYR A 169 -32.84 4.13 21.64
N THR A 170 -32.91 4.89 22.75
CA THR A 170 -34.13 5.46 23.31
C THR A 170 -34.56 6.73 22.59
N GLY A 171 -34.00 7.03 21.43
CA GLY A 171 -34.38 8.18 20.65
C GLY A 171 -35.66 7.93 19.87
N GLU A 172 -36.79 8.50 20.36
CA GLU A 172 -37.97 8.68 19.51
C GLU A 172 -37.54 9.29 18.18
N ALA A 173 -37.93 8.70 17.08
CA ALA A 173 -37.69 9.24 15.74
C ALA A 173 -38.45 10.57 15.60
N LYS A 174 -37.84 11.67 16.01
CA LYS A 174 -38.43 13.00 15.79
C LYS A 174 -38.46 13.23 14.27
N PRO A 175 -39.64 13.60 13.72
CA PRO A 175 -39.74 13.92 12.31
C PRO A 175 -38.74 15.05 12.01
N LYS A 176 -37.84 14.81 11.02
CA LYS A 176 -36.85 15.82 10.63
C LYS A 176 -37.56 17.02 10.02
N LYS A 177 -37.71 18.07 10.81
CA LYS A 177 -38.13 19.38 10.33
C LYS A 177 -36.96 19.89 9.47
N ASN A 178 -37.22 20.28 8.22
CA ASN A 178 -36.29 20.87 7.27
C ASN A 178 -35.56 19.86 6.35
N ALA A 179 -36.31 19.08 5.59
CA ALA A 179 -35.78 18.47 4.39
C ALA A 179 -35.48 19.58 3.36
N ILE A 180 -34.25 19.59 2.82
CA ILE A 180 -33.87 20.48 1.72
C ILE A 180 -34.06 19.70 0.44
N GLU A 181 -34.87 20.25 -0.47
CA GLU A 181 -35.05 19.70 -1.82
C GLU A 181 -33.77 19.93 -2.65
N VAL A 182 -33.13 18.82 -3.07
CA VAL A 182 -31.97 18.86 -3.97
C VAL A 182 -32.41 18.20 -5.28
N LYS A 183 -31.83 18.63 -6.38
CA LYS A 183 -32.20 18.29 -7.77
C LYS A 183 -32.47 16.80 -8.09
N ASN A 184 -32.24 15.85 -7.19
CA ASN A 184 -32.47 14.41 -7.37
C ASN A 184 -32.97 13.71 -6.08
N GLY A 185 -33.71 14.36 -5.19
CA GLY A 185 -34.29 13.76 -4.00
C GLY A 185 -34.17 14.62 -2.76
N LEU A 186 -34.70 14.12 -1.64
CA LEU A 186 -34.66 14.82 -0.35
C LEU A 186 -33.35 14.55 0.38
N SER A 187 -32.60 15.59 0.74
CA SER A 187 -31.42 15.51 1.59
C SER A 187 -31.75 16.03 2.98
N TYR A 188 -31.36 15.27 4.00
CA TYR A 188 -31.53 15.65 5.39
C TYR A 188 -30.17 16.05 5.99
N PRO A 189 -30.07 17.20 6.65
CA PRO A 189 -28.83 17.56 7.35
C PRO A 189 -28.51 16.54 8.45
N ARG A 190 -27.27 16.04 8.46
CA ARG A 190 -26.80 15.13 9.52
C ARG A 190 -26.73 15.90 10.84
N SER A 191 -27.23 15.31 11.92
CA SER A 191 -27.06 15.90 13.24
C SER A 191 -25.59 15.83 13.66
N LYS A 192 -25.05 16.92 14.21
CA LYS A 192 -23.64 16.97 14.68
C LYS A 192 -23.32 15.89 15.72
N GLY A 193 -24.28 15.44 16.52
CA GLY A 193 -24.08 14.39 17.52
C GLY A 193 -23.80 13.01 16.94
N VAL A 194 -24.42 12.66 15.80
CA VAL A 194 -24.19 11.35 15.15
C VAL A 194 -22.80 11.30 14.51
N SER A 195 -22.30 12.43 14.01
CA SER A 195 -20.95 12.51 13.41
C SER A 195 -19.84 12.37 14.45
N GLN A 196 -20.02 12.92 15.66
CA GLN A 196 -19.00 12.80 16.72
C GLN A 196 -18.92 11.40 17.32
N ASN A 197 -20.04 10.68 17.43
CA ASN A 197 -20.04 9.30 17.93
C ASN A 197 -19.44 8.29 16.93
N ALA A 198 -19.41 8.62 15.64
CA ALA A 198 -18.76 7.79 14.62
C ALA A 198 -17.24 7.98 14.56
N LEU A 199 -16.71 9.11 15.06
CA LEU A 199 -15.27 9.41 15.10
C LEU A 199 -14.57 8.88 16.35
N ASN A 200 -15.32 8.47 17.38
CA ASN A 200 -14.80 7.95 18.64
C ASN A 200 -14.89 6.41 18.76
N ARG A 201 -14.97 5.72 17.62
CA ARG A 201 -14.94 4.26 17.57
C ARG A 201 -13.71 3.73 16.84
#